data_27d7d624e535809ec65bbe45424766c4
#
_entry.id   27d7d624e535809ec65bbe45424766c4
#
_cell.length_a   1.000
_cell.length_b   1.000
_cell.length_c   1.000
_cell.angle_alpha   90.00
_cell.angle_beta   90.00
_cell.angle_gamma   90.00
#
_symmetry.space_group_name_H-M   'P 1'
#
loop_
_entity.id
_entity.type
_entity.pdbx_description
1 polymer ?
#
loop_
_entity_poly.entity_id
_entity_poly.type
_entity_poly.pdbx_seq_one_letter_code
_entity_poly.pdbx_strand_id
1 'polypeptide(L)'
;KTIANQLRIETIESVYRAKSGHIGGCLSAAEIITVLYFYKMRLDPERPGWEDRDRFVLSKGHSAPILYAALAKRGFFSVEEMSHLRQADSHLQGAPNPKTPGIDMSSGPLGQGLSAAVGMALAARTMKKDFFVYCMLGDGEIEEGQIWEAAMTASKYRLNRLIAILDHNKVQMSGTNEEIMPLGDIKDKFDSFGWKTYKINGHSISEIIEILDHVTQESHEEKSKQDKPVMIIANTVKGKGVSFMEGKAEWHGAVPTEEQYDAALTELGKGESNFDHLRT
;
A
#
# COMPACT_ATOMS: atom_id res chain seq x y z
N LYS A 1 -1.75 -15.41 4.44
CA LYS A 1 -3.20 -15.26 4.14
C LYS A 1 -3.99 -14.82 5.37
N THR A 2 -3.84 -15.46 6.52
CA THR A 2 -4.58 -15.13 7.75
C THR A 2 -4.45 -13.65 8.13
N ILE A 3 -3.23 -13.09 8.15
CA ILE A 3 -3.00 -11.68 8.48
C ILE A 3 -3.71 -10.77 7.46
N ALA A 4 -3.58 -11.01 6.17
CA ALA A 4 -4.24 -10.19 5.14
C ALA A 4 -5.77 -10.15 5.32
N ASN A 5 -6.39 -11.29 5.66
CA ASN A 5 -7.82 -11.32 5.97
C ASN A 5 -8.17 -10.56 7.25
N GLN A 6 -7.34 -10.65 8.29
CA GLN A 6 -7.53 -9.87 9.51
C GLN A 6 -7.44 -8.36 9.22
N LEU A 7 -6.48 -7.92 8.39
CA LEU A 7 -6.40 -6.51 7.98
C LEU A 7 -7.65 -6.06 7.20
N ARG A 8 -8.21 -6.93 6.35
CA ARG A 8 -9.48 -6.65 5.66
C ARG A 8 -10.63 -6.49 6.64
N ILE A 9 -10.75 -7.40 7.62
CA ILE A 9 -11.80 -7.34 8.65
C ILE A 9 -11.71 -6.02 9.42
N GLU A 10 -10.53 -5.68 9.97
CA GLU A 10 -10.33 -4.42 10.70
C GLU A 10 -10.64 -3.18 9.84
N THR A 11 -10.28 -3.23 8.56
CA THR A 11 -10.59 -2.16 7.61
C THR A 11 -12.10 -1.98 7.44
N ILE A 12 -12.84 -3.07 7.18
CA ILE A 12 -14.28 -3.03 6.98
C ILE A 12 -14.99 -2.55 8.25
N GLU A 13 -14.59 -3.07 9.43
CA GLU A 13 -15.16 -2.67 10.71
C GLU A 13 -14.95 -1.18 11.00
N SER A 14 -13.73 -0.69 10.78
CA SER A 14 -13.40 0.72 11.05
C SER A 14 -14.18 1.66 10.12
N VAL A 15 -14.27 1.34 8.83
CA VAL A 15 -15.04 2.14 7.85
C VAL A 15 -16.53 2.07 8.13
N TYR A 16 -17.06 0.89 8.47
CA TYR A 16 -18.47 0.73 8.83
C TYR A 16 -18.84 1.57 10.07
N ARG A 17 -18.03 1.52 11.12
CA ARG A 17 -18.24 2.32 12.34
C ARG A 17 -18.11 3.82 12.06
N ALA A 18 -17.13 4.24 11.29
CA ALA A 18 -16.92 5.64 10.91
C ALA A 18 -18.01 6.18 9.96
N LYS A 19 -18.83 5.32 9.37
CA LYS A 19 -19.78 5.66 8.29
C LYS A 19 -19.14 6.45 7.15
N SER A 20 -17.84 6.27 6.95
CA SER A 20 -17.03 7.00 5.98
C SER A 20 -15.70 6.31 5.72
N GLY A 21 -15.27 6.22 4.46
CA GLY A 21 -13.98 5.65 4.09
C GLY A 21 -13.97 5.07 2.68
N HIS A 22 -12.85 4.45 2.32
CA HIS A 22 -12.64 3.87 0.99
C HIS A 22 -12.24 2.40 1.18
N ILE A 23 -13.18 1.47 0.94
CA ILE A 23 -12.97 0.04 1.20
C ILE A 23 -12.27 -0.65 0.02
N GLY A 24 -12.75 -0.47 -1.20
CA GLY A 24 -12.33 -1.29 -2.34
C GLY A 24 -10.82 -1.29 -2.59
N GLY A 25 -10.19 -0.10 -2.57
CA GLY A 25 -8.75 0.04 -2.73
C GLY A 25 -7.92 -0.38 -1.51
N CYS A 26 -8.55 -0.50 -0.34
CA CYS A 26 -7.94 -1.11 0.84
C CYS A 26 -7.84 -2.62 0.68
N LEU A 27 -8.94 -3.26 0.27
CA LEU A 27 -9.01 -4.72 0.18
C LEU A 27 -8.09 -5.28 -0.92
N SER A 28 -7.88 -4.55 -2.04
CA SER A 28 -6.93 -4.94 -3.08
C SER A 28 -5.48 -4.96 -2.59
N ALA A 29 -5.13 -4.07 -1.66
CA ALA A 29 -3.77 -3.88 -1.17
C ALA A 29 -3.35 -4.85 -0.05
N ALA A 30 -4.26 -5.65 0.49
CA ALA A 30 -4.08 -6.35 1.76
C ALA A 30 -2.87 -7.30 1.78
N GLU A 31 -2.63 -8.09 0.73
CA GLU A 31 -1.48 -8.98 0.64
C GLU A 31 -0.16 -8.21 0.59
N ILE A 32 -0.12 -7.14 -0.22
CA ILE A 32 1.09 -6.30 -0.39
C ILE A 32 1.45 -5.65 0.95
N ILE A 33 0.49 -4.99 1.60
CA ILE A 33 0.68 -4.37 2.92
C ILE A 33 1.09 -5.41 3.96
N THR A 34 0.48 -6.62 3.92
CA THR A 34 0.87 -7.71 4.81
C THR A 34 2.34 -8.08 4.62
N VAL A 35 2.79 -8.31 3.40
CA VAL A 35 4.19 -8.71 3.16
C VAL A 35 5.15 -7.60 3.55
N LEU A 36 4.84 -6.34 3.22
CA LEU A 36 5.70 -5.22 3.60
C LEU A 36 5.85 -5.12 5.11
N TYR A 37 4.75 -5.06 5.88
CA TYR A 37 4.78 -4.79 7.32
C TYR A 37 5.13 -6.00 8.20
N PHE A 38 4.88 -7.21 7.75
CA PHE A 38 5.08 -8.41 8.58
C PHE A 38 6.25 -9.31 8.13
N TYR A 39 6.86 -9.00 6.99
CA TYR A 39 7.98 -9.78 6.48
C TYR A 39 9.15 -8.90 6.01
N LYS A 40 8.90 -7.89 5.16
CA LYS A 40 9.97 -7.26 4.38
C LYS A 40 10.64 -6.08 5.04
N MET A 41 9.86 -5.12 5.55
CA MET A 41 10.38 -3.85 6.03
C MET A 41 11.08 -3.99 7.38
N ARG A 42 12.22 -3.33 7.53
CA ARG A 42 12.88 -3.11 8.82
C ARG A 42 12.12 -2.05 9.60
N LEU A 43 11.38 -2.47 10.59
CA LEU A 43 10.52 -1.62 11.42
C LEU A 43 10.65 -2.01 12.89
N ASP A 44 10.54 -1.00 13.76
CA ASP A 44 10.48 -1.19 15.20
C ASP A 44 9.29 -0.38 15.75
N PRO A 45 8.18 -1.04 16.15
CA PRO A 45 7.02 -0.36 16.70
C PRO A 45 7.30 0.42 17.98
N GLU A 46 8.25 -0.04 18.80
CA GLU A 46 8.64 0.65 20.05
C GLU A 46 9.46 1.92 19.76
N ARG A 47 10.05 2.01 18.56
CA ARG A 47 10.83 3.16 18.11
C ARG A 47 10.35 3.63 16.73
N PRO A 48 9.11 4.16 16.61
CA PRO A 48 8.54 4.56 15.32
C PRO A 48 9.36 5.65 14.60
N GLY A 49 10.13 6.44 15.34
CA GLY A 49 11.07 7.45 14.82
C GLY A 49 12.47 6.93 14.50
N TRP A 50 12.73 5.62 14.56
CA TRP A 50 14.07 5.08 14.26
C TRP A 50 14.55 5.49 12.87
N GLU A 51 15.71 6.18 12.81
CA GLU A 51 16.20 6.80 11.58
C GLU A 51 16.60 5.79 10.49
N ASP A 52 17.06 4.60 10.86
CA ASP A 52 17.54 3.58 9.91
C ASP A 52 16.45 2.58 9.50
N ARG A 53 15.20 2.76 9.96
CA ARG A 53 14.08 1.94 9.49
C ARG A 53 13.77 2.21 8.02
N ASP A 54 13.18 1.25 7.34
CA ASP A 54 12.64 1.47 6.01
C ASP A 54 11.47 2.47 6.04
N ARG A 55 11.20 3.11 4.92
CA ARG A 55 10.13 4.11 4.76
C ARG A 55 9.02 3.54 3.89
N PHE A 56 7.78 3.88 4.24
CA PHE A 56 6.63 3.54 3.44
C PHE A 56 5.77 4.77 3.16
N VAL A 57 5.49 5.00 1.88
CA VAL A 57 4.60 6.06 1.41
C VAL A 57 3.36 5.43 0.76
N LEU A 58 2.21 5.58 1.40
CA LEU A 58 0.93 5.23 0.79
C LEU A 58 0.48 6.42 -0.07
N SER A 59 0.88 6.46 -1.34
CA SER A 59 0.57 7.57 -2.25
C SER A 59 -0.93 7.64 -2.57
N LYS A 60 -1.59 6.49 -2.80
CA LYS A 60 -3.05 6.38 -2.82
C LYS A 60 -3.64 6.53 -1.41
N GLY A 61 -3.52 7.72 -0.85
CA GLY A 61 -3.78 8.03 0.56
C GLY A 61 -5.19 7.69 1.05
N HIS A 62 -6.18 7.64 0.16
CA HIS A 62 -7.53 7.23 0.47
C HIS A 62 -7.63 5.78 0.99
N SER A 63 -6.62 4.94 0.72
CA SER A 63 -6.54 3.58 1.27
C SER A 63 -5.89 3.54 2.68
N ALA A 64 -5.90 4.64 3.43
CA ALA A 64 -5.36 4.72 4.79
C ALA A 64 -5.89 3.64 5.77
N PRO A 65 -7.16 3.23 5.75
CA PRO A 65 -7.67 2.25 6.71
C PRO A 65 -6.88 0.93 6.73
N ILE A 66 -6.45 0.39 5.58
CA ILE A 66 -5.66 -0.84 5.55
C ILE A 66 -4.25 -0.64 6.11
N LEU A 67 -3.65 0.54 5.90
CA LEU A 67 -2.36 0.90 6.48
C LEU A 67 -2.47 1.03 8.01
N TYR A 68 -3.53 1.67 8.51
CA TYR A 68 -3.77 1.79 9.95
C TYR A 68 -3.96 0.43 10.60
N ALA A 69 -4.74 -0.46 9.98
CA ALA A 69 -4.90 -1.84 10.45
C ALA A 69 -3.56 -2.58 10.55
N ALA A 70 -2.67 -2.40 9.56
CA ALA A 70 -1.34 -3.01 9.58
C ALA A 70 -0.46 -2.42 10.70
N LEU A 71 -0.46 -1.09 10.87
CA LEU A 71 0.30 -0.42 11.93
C LEU A 71 -0.18 -0.83 13.32
N ALA A 72 -1.50 -0.82 13.56
CA ALA A 72 -2.09 -1.27 14.82
C ALA A 72 -1.70 -2.73 15.13
N LYS A 73 -1.88 -3.62 14.15
CA LYS A 73 -1.54 -5.04 14.33
C LYS A 73 -0.03 -5.29 14.49
N ARG A 74 0.83 -4.41 13.99
CA ARG A 74 2.28 -4.42 14.24
C ARG A 74 2.65 -3.86 15.60
N GLY A 75 1.72 -3.20 16.32
CA GLY A 75 1.93 -2.66 17.67
C GLY A 75 2.42 -1.21 17.70
N PHE A 76 2.28 -0.44 16.61
CA PHE A 76 2.58 1.00 16.62
C PHE A 76 1.60 1.80 17.48
N PHE A 77 0.38 1.33 17.60
CA PHE A 77 -0.69 1.82 18.48
C PHE A 77 -1.71 0.70 18.72
N SER A 78 -2.65 0.91 19.65
CA SER A 78 -3.64 -0.12 20.00
C SER A 78 -4.64 -0.38 18.88
N VAL A 79 -5.04 -1.65 18.67
CA VAL A 79 -6.06 -2.03 17.67
C VAL A 79 -7.42 -1.39 17.99
N GLU A 80 -7.73 -1.16 19.26
CA GLU A 80 -8.97 -0.50 19.71
C GLU A 80 -9.11 0.91 19.12
N GLU A 81 -8.00 1.60 18.83
CA GLU A 81 -8.01 2.95 18.24
C GLU A 81 -8.60 2.95 16.81
N MET A 82 -8.62 1.81 16.12
CA MET A 82 -9.29 1.67 14.82
C MET A 82 -10.78 2.04 14.86
N SER A 83 -11.42 1.95 16.03
CA SER A 83 -12.81 2.38 16.25
C SER A 83 -13.00 3.89 16.16
N HIS A 84 -11.91 4.68 16.24
CA HIS A 84 -11.92 6.14 16.17
C HIS A 84 -11.54 6.69 14.80
N LEU A 85 -11.58 5.87 13.75
CA LEU A 85 -11.28 6.30 12.38
C LEU A 85 -12.10 7.55 12.00
N ARG A 86 -11.43 8.59 11.49
CA ARG A 86 -12.02 9.86 11.02
C ARG A 86 -12.78 10.68 12.08
N GLN A 87 -12.62 10.38 13.35
CA GLN A 87 -13.12 11.25 14.42
C GLN A 87 -12.20 12.47 14.61
N ALA A 88 -12.77 13.59 15.12
CA ALA A 88 -12.04 14.85 15.21
C ALA A 88 -10.76 14.77 16.06
N ASP A 89 -10.79 14.01 17.14
CA ASP A 89 -9.69 13.88 18.10
C ASP A 89 -8.74 12.73 17.77
N SER A 90 -9.04 11.95 16.73
CA SER A 90 -8.24 10.79 16.34
C SER A 90 -7.07 11.19 15.44
N HIS A 91 -5.92 10.52 15.61
CA HIS A 91 -4.84 10.60 14.64
C HIS A 91 -5.11 9.78 13.37
N LEU A 92 -6.16 8.92 13.36
CA LEU A 92 -6.55 8.05 12.25
C LEU A 92 -7.52 8.79 11.32
N GLN A 93 -6.99 9.65 10.47
CA GLN A 93 -7.77 10.47 9.54
C GLN A 93 -8.03 9.76 8.19
N GLY A 94 -8.77 10.42 7.29
CA GLY A 94 -9.13 9.88 5.96
C GLY A 94 -7.95 9.66 5.02
N ALA A 95 -6.79 10.22 5.33
CA ALA A 95 -5.51 10.00 4.67
C ALA A 95 -4.39 9.97 5.71
N PRO A 96 -3.26 9.28 5.43
CA PRO A 96 -2.13 9.20 6.35
C PRO A 96 -1.58 10.58 6.72
N ASN A 97 -1.16 10.71 7.99
CA ASN A 97 -0.43 11.89 8.45
C ASN A 97 0.59 11.51 9.54
N PRO A 98 1.69 12.30 9.71
CA PRO A 98 2.77 11.97 10.64
C PRO A 98 2.42 12.02 12.14
N LYS A 99 1.20 12.43 12.51
CA LYS A 99 0.72 12.31 13.89
C LYS A 99 0.43 10.85 14.25
N THR A 100 0.21 9.99 13.24
CA THR A 100 0.03 8.55 13.43
C THR A 100 1.40 7.89 13.53
N PRO A 101 1.72 7.16 14.62
CA PRO A 101 2.99 6.46 14.76
C PRO A 101 3.26 5.52 13.57
N GLY A 102 4.47 5.59 13.00
CA GLY A 102 4.87 4.77 11.86
C GLY A 102 4.54 5.35 10.47
N ILE A 103 3.89 6.52 10.41
CA ILE A 103 3.64 7.25 9.16
C ILE A 103 4.75 8.26 8.89
N ASP A 104 5.31 8.23 7.67
CA ASP A 104 6.44 9.08 7.28
C ASP A 104 6.04 10.43 6.71
N MET A 105 4.87 10.52 6.06
CA MET A 105 4.40 11.75 5.45
C MET A 105 2.88 11.81 5.33
N SER A 106 2.34 13.01 5.22
CA SER A 106 0.95 13.20 4.83
C SER A 106 0.77 12.86 3.35
N SER A 107 -0.26 12.11 3.04
CA SER A 107 -0.71 11.88 1.66
C SER A 107 -2.22 12.19 1.55
N GLY A 108 -2.75 12.15 0.33
CA GLY A 108 -4.15 12.47 0.06
C GLY A 108 -4.30 12.98 -1.36
N PRO A 109 -3.68 14.14 -1.74
CA PRO A 109 -3.57 14.52 -3.15
C PRO A 109 -2.81 13.46 -3.93
N LEU A 110 -3.47 12.88 -4.95
CA LEU A 110 -2.88 11.84 -5.78
C LEU A 110 -1.66 12.36 -6.57
N GLY A 111 -0.73 11.48 -6.86
CA GLY A 111 0.50 11.80 -7.58
C GLY A 111 1.64 12.35 -6.73
N GLN A 112 1.39 12.88 -5.53
CA GLN A 112 2.40 13.57 -4.71
C GLN A 112 3.33 12.60 -3.97
N GLY A 113 2.82 11.41 -3.61
CA GLY A 113 3.55 10.46 -2.78
C GLY A 113 4.84 9.95 -3.42
N LEU A 114 4.86 9.73 -4.73
CA LEU A 114 6.06 9.28 -5.42
C LEU A 114 7.18 10.33 -5.37
N SER A 115 6.83 11.62 -5.48
CA SER A 115 7.82 12.71 -5.35
C SER A 115 8.43 12.77 -3.96
N ALA A 116 7.61 12.59 -2.91
CA ALA A 116 8.12 12.49 -1.55
C ALA A 116 9.02 11.28 -1.33
N ALA A 117 8.63 10.11 -1.86
CA ALA A 117 9.44 8.90 -1.83
C ALA A 117 10.80 9.08 -2.54
N VAL A 118 10.83 9.78 -3.69
CA VAL A 118 12.06 10.19 -4.36
C VAL A 118 12.92 11.06 -3.44
N GLY A 119 12.33 12.05 -2.76
CA GLY A 119 13.02 12.90 -1.78
C GLY A 119 13.64 12.09 -0.64
N MET A 120 12.88 11.14 -0.07
CA MET A 120 13.38 10.25 0.99
C MET A 120 14.54 9.37 0.52
N ALA A 121 14.47 8.81 -0.70
CA ALA A 121 15.54 8.00 -1.27
C ALA A 121 16.80 8.82 -1.59
N LEU A 122 16.64 10.07 -2.04
CA LEU A 122 17.76 11.02 -2.19
C LEU A 122 18.39 11.37 -0.85
N ALA A 123 17.57 11.61 0.18
CA ALA A 123 18.05 11.88 1.53
C ALA A 123 18.84 10.69 2.09
N ALA A 124 18.32 9.46 1.96
CA ALA A 124 19.02 8.24 2.36
C ALA A 124 20.41 8.17 1.73
N ARG A 125 20.52 8.37 0.41
CA ARG A 125 21.80 8.36 -0.30
C ARG A 125 22.74 9.45 0.16
N THR A 126 22.26 10.67 0.34
CA THR A 126 23.04 11.82 0.80
C THR A 126 23.58 11.60 2.21
N MET A 127 22.77 11.04 3.09
CA MET A 127 23.14 10.71 4.47
C MET A 127 23.89 9.37 4.61
N LYS A 128 24.15 8.66 3.48
CA LYS A 128 24.76 7.33 3.46
C LYS A 128 24.01 6.30 4.33
N LYS A 129 22.69 6.39 4.35
CA LYS A 129 21.81 5.42 4.99
C LYS A 129 21.47 4.30 4.00
N ASP A 130 21.16 3.12 4.53
CA ASP A 130 20.92 1.91 3.74
C ASP A 130 19.46 1.45 3.72
N PHE A 131 18.53 2.24 4.23
CA PHE A 131 17.12 1.91 4.23
C PHE A 131 16.49 1.98 2.82
N PHE A 132 15.48 1.16 2.61
CA PHE A 132 14.62 1.20 1.43
C PHE A 132 13.46 2.17 1.61
N VAL A 133 12.99 2.70 0.49
CA VAL A 133 11.77 3.50 0.41
C VAL A 133 10.77 2.76 -0.48
N TYR A 134 9.66 2.36 0.11
CA TYR A 134 8.54 1.74 -0.59
C TYR A 134 7.45 2.77 -0.82
N CYS A 135 6.90 2.83 -2.03
CA CYS A 135 5.82 3.76 -2.38
C CYS A 135 4.68 3.00 -3.05
N MET A 136 3.49 3.01 -2.46
CA MET A 136 2.33 2.33 -3.04
C MET A 136 1.44 3.32 -3.78
N LEU A 137 1.25 3.08 -5.07
CA LEU A 137 0.47 3.86 -6.01
C LEU A 137 -0.85 3.17 -6.36
N GLY A 138 -1.85 3.95 -6.75
CA GLY A 138 -3.05 3.45 -7.43
C GLY A 138 -2.90 3.55 -8.95
N ASP A 139 -3.65 2.72 -9.68
CA ASP A 139 -3.62 2.73 -11.14
C ASP A 139 -4.21 4.02 -11.75
N GLY A 140 -5.34 4.51 -11.28
CA GLY A 140 -5.83 5.83 -11.70
C GLY A 140 -4.92 6.98 -11.25
N GLU A 141 -4.14 6.80 -10.19
CA GLU A 141 -3.18 7.81 -9.72
C GLU A 141 -2.04 8.05 -10.71
N ILE A 142 -1.62 7.04 -11.48
CA ILE A 142 -0.53 7.21 -12.46
C ILE A 142 -0.94 8.03 -13.69
N GLU A 143 -2.19 8.47 -13.79
CA GLU A 143 -2.64 9.46 -14.76
C GLU A 143 -2.13 10.87 -14.41
N GLU A 144 -1.78 11.13 -13.16
CA GLU A 144 -1.24 12.41 -12.72
C GLU A 144 0.15 12.67 -13.32
N GLY A 145 0.35 13.85 -13.93
CA GLY A 145 1.63 14.25 -14.52
C GLY A 145 2.80 14.21 -13.55
N GLN A 146 2.54 14.51 -12.26
CA GLN A 146 3.52 14.49 -11.18
C GLN A 146 4.21 13.11 -11.01
N ILE A 147 3.51 12.01 -11.29
CA ILE A 147 4.11 10.66 -11.26
C ILE A 147 5.25 10.55 -12.27
N TRP A 148 5.07 11.06 -13.49
CA TRP A 148 6.07 10.97 -14.55
C TRP A 148 7.25 11.92 -14.32
N GLU A 149 7.03 13.08 -13.73
CA GLU A 149 8.10 14.00 -13.30
C GLU A 149 8.95 13.35 -12.21
N ALA A 150 8.32 12.70 -11.22
CA ALA A 150 9.00 11.95 -10.18
C ALA A 150 9.76 10.75 -10.76
N ALA A 151 9.16 10.04 -11.73
CA ALA A 151 9.78 8.89 -12.39
C ALA A 151 11.07 9.28 -13.14
N MET A 152 11.07 10.41 -13.88
CA MET A 152 12.28 10.95 -14.52
C MET A 152 13.36 11.28 -13.49
N THR A 153 12.98 11.91 -12.39
CA THR A 153 13.91 12.30 -11.31
C THR A 153 14.53 11.07 -10.65
N ALA A 154 13.74 10.06 -10.32
CA ALA A 154 14.23 8.82 -9.71
C ALA A 154 15.25 8.10 -10.61
N SER A 155 14.95 8.03 -11.92
CA SER A 155 15.83 7.43 -12.92
C SER A 155 17.14 8.22 -13.08
N LYS A 156 17.04 9.55 -13.21
CA LYS A 156 18.23 10.43 -13.31
C LYS A 156 19.20 10.20 -12.17
N TYR A 157 18.66 10.10 -10.96
CA TYR A 157 19.50 9.89 -9.77
C TYR A 157 19.76 8.42 -9.45
N ARG A 158 19.31 7.47 -10.29
CA ARG A 158 19.55 6.03 -10.12
C ARG A 158 19.21 5.56 -8.69
N LEU A 159 17.97 5.80 -8.27
CA LEU A 159 17.53 5.52 -6.90
C LEU A 159 17.16 4.04 -6.76
N ASN A 160 18.14 3.16 -6.75
CA ASN A 160 17.97 1.70 -6.69
C ASN A 160 17.35 1.17 -5.38
N ARG A 161 17.22 2.00 -4.34
CA ARG A 161 16.51 1.69 -3.09
C ARG A 161 15.11 2.29 -3.02
N LEU A 162 14.62 2.84 -4.13
CA LEU A 162 13.24 3.25 -4.31
C LEU A 162 12.48 2.13 -5.04
N ILE A 163 11.49 1.55 -4.36
CA ILE A 163 10.62 0.51 -4.88
C ILE A 163 9.19 1.04 -4.87
N ALA A 164 8.67 1.35 -6.05
CA ALA A 164 7.27 1.69 -6.22
C ALA A 164 6.45 0.42 -6.51
N ILE A 165 5.27 0.31 -5.91
CA ILE A 165 4.34 -0.80 -6.09
C ILE A 165 3.02 -0.24 -6.57
N LEU A 166 2.60 -0.63 -7.75
CA LEU A 166 1.34 -0.21 -8.34
C LEU A 166 0.25 -1.23 -8.00
N ASP A 167 -0.77 -0.81 -7.25
CA ASP A 167 -2.02 -1.56 -7.06
C ASP A 167 -2.86 -1.44 -8.34
N HIS A 168 -2.58 -2.33 -9.29
CA HIS A 168 -3.25 -2.37 -10.59
C HIS A 168 -4.55 -3.18 -10.48
N ASN A 169 -5.56 -2.59 -9.85
CA ASN A 169 -6.88 -3.20 -9.65
C ASN A 169 -7.87 -2.92 -10.80
N LYS A 170 -7.48 -2.10 -11.78
CA LYS A 170 -8.18 -1.78 -13.05
C LYS A 170 -9.47 -0.98 -12.90
N VAL A 171 -9.78 -0.47 -11.71
CA VAL A 171 -11.04 0.21 -11.43
C VAL A 171 -10.80 1.50 -10.67
N GLN A 172 -11.21 2.61 -11.22
CA GLN A 172 -11.19 3.95 -10.62
C GLN A 172 -12.45 4.24 -9.83
N MET A 173 -12.70 5.51 -9.51
CA MET A 173 -13.89 5.95 -8.78
C MET A 173 -15.17 5.79 -9.61
N SER A 174 -15.12 6.10 -10.91
CA SER A 174 -16.31 6.23 -11.77
C SER A 174 -16.45 5.11 -12.81
N GLY A 175 -15.52 4.17 -12.88
CA GLY A 175 -15.53 3.08 -13.86
C GLY A 175 -14.20 2.36 -13.95
N THR A 176 -14.04 1.55 -14.98
CA THR A 176 -12.78 0.88 -15.27
C THR A 176 -11.76 1.87 -15.87
N ASN A 177 -10.46 1.52 -15.76
CA ASN A 177 -9.42 2.34 -16.41
C ASN A 177 -9.64 2.46 -17.91
N GLU A 178 -10.10 1.40 -18.57
CA GLU A 178 -10.35 1.41 -20.03
C GLU A 178 -11.49 2.33 -20.42
N GLU A 179 -12.51 2.48 -19.57
CA GLU A 179 -13.65 3.39 -19.82
C GLU A 179 -13.33 4.85 -19.52
N ILE A 180 -12.50 5.11 -18.50
CA ILE A 180 -12.22 6.47 -18.01
C ILE A 180 -10.99 7.06 -18.70
N MET A 181 -9.85 6.41 -18.57
CA MET A 181 -8.57 6.83 -19.15
C MET A 181 -7.67 5.61 -19.34
N PRO A 182 -7.59 5.05 -20.56
CA PRO A 182 -6.77 3.86 -20.81
C PRO A 182 -5.30 4.08 -20.50
N LEU A 183 -4.75 3.24 -19.63
CA LEU A 183 -3.37 3.37 -19.16
C LEU A 183 -2.33 2.84 -20.18
N GLY A 184 -2.75 2.10 -21.21
CA GLY A 184 -1.86 1.43 -22.16
C GLY A 184 -0.92 0.44 -21.49
N ASP A 185 0.25 0.15 -22.07
CA ASP A 185 1.23 -0.71 -21.40
C ASP A 185 2.03 0.06 -20.34
N ILE A 186 1.66 -0.15 -19.10
CA ILE A 186 2.28 0.51 -17.93
C ILE A 186 3.75 0.10 -17.80
N LYS A 187 4.09 -1.16 -18.12
CA LYS A 187 5.47 -1.65 -18.05
C LYS A 187 6.36 -0.90 -19.03
N ASP A 188 5.93 -0.81 -20.28
CA ASP A 188 6.70 -0.12 -21.32
C ASP A 188 6.88 1.37 -21.00
N LYS A 189 5.87 2.01 -20.40
CA LYS A 189 5.97 3.39 -19.93
C LYS A 189 7.07 3.55 -18.89
N PHE A 190 7.06 2.80 -17.79
CA PHE A 190 8.08 2.91 -16.73
C PHE A 190 9.47 2.48 -17.23
N ASP A 191 9.55 1.44 -18.07
CA ASP A 191 10.82 1.04 -18.68
C ASP A 191 11.41 2.16 -19.56
N SER A 192 10.58 2.88 -20.33
CA SER A 192 11.01 4.03 -21.14
C SER A 192 11.48 5.22 -20.29
N PHE A 193 10.96 5.36 -19.07
CA PHE A 193 11.43 6.32 -18.07
C PHE A 193 12.68 5.84 -17.31
N GLY A 194 13.25 4.67 -17.69
CA GLY A 194 14.49 4.16 -17.14
C GLY A 194 14.35 3.37 -15.84
N TRP A 195 13.16 2.93 -15.49
CA TRP A 195 12.89 2.05 -14.36
C TRP A 195 13.13 0.58 -14.70
N LYS A 196 13.24 -0.26 -13.70
CA LYS A 196 13.18 -1.72 -13.82
C LYS A 196 11.80 -2.19 -13.40
N THR A 197 11.04 -2.76 -14.34
CA THR A 197 9.61 -3.01 -14.13
C THR A 197 9.29 -4.50 -14.13
N TYR A 198 8.52 -4.93 -13.12
CA TYR A 198 8.04 -6.29 -12.94
C TYR A 198 6.51 -6.33 -12.90
N LYS A 199 5.93 -7.43 -13.39
CA LYS A 199 4.49 -7.71 -13.27
C LYS A 199 4.31 -8.96 -12.41
N ILE A 200 3.44 -8.89 -11.40
CA ILE A 200 3.15 -10.01 -10.47
C ILE A 200 1.65 -10.16 -10.24
N ASN A 201 1.24 -11.30 -9.69
CA ASN A 201 -0.05 -11.44 -9.06
C ASN A 201 -0.02 -10.82 -7.65
N GLY A 202 -0.68 -9.68 -7.47
CA GLY A 202 -0.71 -8.93 -6.21
C GLY A 202 -1.48 -9.63 -5.07
N HIS A 203 -2.12 -10.77 -5.33
CA HIS A 203 -2.76 -11.63 -4.33
C HIS A 203 -1.96 -12.91 -4.01
N SER A 204 -0.80 -13.10 -4.65
CA SER A 204 0.13 -14.20 -4.36
C SER A 204 1.18 -13.76 -3.36
N ILE A 205 1.04 -14.17 -2.11
CA ILE A 205 2.03 -13.86 -1.05
C ILE A 205 3.44 -14.34 -1.45
N SER A 206 3.56 -15.51 -2.09
CA SER A 206 4.86 -16.03 -2.55
C SER A 206 5.48 -15.14 -3.61
N GLU A 207 4.73 -14.75 -4.65
CA GLU A 207 5.26 -13.86 -5.70
C GLU A 207 5.67 -12.48 -5.16
N ILE A 208 4.90 -11.94 -4.20
CA ILE A 208 5.25 -10.67 -3.57
C ILE A 208 6.55 -10.80 -2.76
N ILE A 209 6.73 -11.88 -2.00
CA ILE A 209 7.95 -12.14 -1.25
C ILE A 209 9.13 -12.31 -2.21
N GLU A 210 9.01 -13.18 -3.21
CA GLU A 210 10.06 -13.49 -4.17
C GLU A 210 10.56 -12.24 -4.90
N ILE A 211 9.64 -11.40 -5.39
CA ILE A 211 10.05 -10.18 -6.10
C ILE A 211 10.71 -9.15 -5.16
N LEU A 212 10.16 -8.96 -3.96
CA LEU A 212 10.74 -8.02 -2.99
C LEU A 212 12.12 -8.47 -2.52
N ASP A 213 12.33 -9.76 -2.31
CA ASP A 213 13.63 -10.32 -1.95
C ASP A 213 14.63 -10.16 -3.10
N HIS A 214 14.22 -10.50 -4.32
CA HIS A 214 15.04 -10.36 -5.51
C HIS A 214 15.53 -8.90 -5.71
N VAL A 215 14.61 -7.92 -5.74
CA VAL A 215 14.98 -6.53 -6.03
C VAL A 215 15.78 -5.86 -4.90
N THR A 216 15.56 -6.27 -3.64
CA THR A 216 16.36 -5.74 -2.54
C THR A 216 17.75 -6.35 -2.49
N GLN A 217 17.91 -7.65 -2.81
CA GLN A 217 19.21 -8.29 -2.93
C GLN A 217 20.04 -7.64 -4.03
N GLU A 218 19.48 -7.47 -5.22
CA GLU A 218 20.16 -6.80 -6.34
C GLU A 218 20.64 -5.39 -5.96
N SER A 219 19.88 -4.64 -5.15
CA SER A 219 20.23 -3.29 -4.71
C SER A 219 21.40 -3.25 -3.73
N HIS A 220 21.74 -4.36 -3.08
CA HIS A 220 22.90 -4.49 -2.19
C HIS A 220 24.18 -4.89 -2.93
N GLU A 221 24.09 -5.39 -4.15
CA GLU A 221 25.25 -5.77 -4.95
C GLU A 221 25.93 -4.54 -5.56
N GLU A 222 27.03 -4.07 -4.95
CA GLU A 222 27.75 -2.80 -5.25
C GLU A 222 28.24 -2.61 -6.68
N LYS A 223 27.99 -3.53 -7.60
CA LYS A 223 28.57 -3.52 -8.95
C LYS A 223 27.57 -3.57 -10.11
N SER A 224 26.27 -3.41 -9.86
CA SER A 224 25.37 -3.35 -10.99
C SER A 224 25.52 -2.00 -11.70
N LYS A 225 26.08 -2.03 -12.91
CA LYS A 225 26.10 -0.86 -13.83
C LYS A 225 24.68 -0.37 -14.19
N GLN A 226 23.66 -0.90 -13.54
CA GLN A 226 22.24 -0.69 -13.80
C GLN A 226 21.47 -0.35 -12.53
N ASP A 227 22.01 0.52 -11.68
CA ASP A 227 21.23 1.09 -10.57
C ASP A 227 20.01 1.82 -11.13
N LYS A 228 18.83 1.24 -10.96
CA LYS A 228 17.56 1.80 -11.41
C LYS A 228 16.54 1.74 -10.30
N PRO A 229 15.63 2.71 -10.21
CA PRO A 229 14.44 2.54 -9.38
C PRO A 229 13.59 1.38 -9.90
N VAL A 230 12.82 0.76 -9.00
CA VAL A 230 12.01 -0.42 -9.31
C VAL A 230 10.53 -0.08 -9.29
N MET A 231 9.79 -0.54 -10.31
CA MET A 231 8.33 -0.55 -10.35
C MET A 231 7.82 -1.99 -10.33
N ILE A 232 7.00 -2.32 -9.36
CA ILE A 232 6.29 -3.61 -9.28
C ILE A 232 4.81 -3.36 -9.61
N ILE A 233 4.36 -3.82 -10.76
CA ILE A 233 2.95 -3.79 -11.16
C ILE A 233 2.27 -5.01 -10.57
N ALA A 234 1.56 -4.82 -9.47
CA ALA A 234 0.80 -5.86 -8.80
C ALA A 234 -0.63 -5.92 -9.35
N ASN A 235 -0.92 -6.94 -10.17
CA ASN A 235 -2.27 -7.19 -10.65
C ASN A 235 -3.14 -7.65 -9.49
N THR A 236 -4.16 -6.86 -9.15
CA THR A 236 -5.06 -7.07 -8.03
C THR A 236 -6.52 -6.98 -8.47
N VAL A 237 -7.42 -7.19 -7.53
CA VAL A 237 -8.87 -7.03 -7.71
C VAL A 237 -9.37 -6.06 -6.65
N LYS A 238 -9.98 -4.95 -7.08
CA LYS A 238 -10.65 -4.01 -6.18
C LYS A 238 -11.72 -4.73 -5.35
N GLY A 239 -11.74 -4.52 -4.05
CA GLY A 239 -12.72 -5.20 -3.18
C GLY A 239 -12.40 -6.67 -2.86
N LYS A 240 -11.16 -7.13 -3.08
CA LYS A 240 -10.72 -8.52 -2.94
C LYS A 240 -11.11 -9.16 -1.61
N GLY A 241 -11.72 -10.36 -1.70
CA GLY A 241 -12.12 -11.17 -0.55
C GLY A 241 -13.58 -11.00 -0.15
N VAL A 242 -14.32 -10.09 -0.79
CA VAL A 242 -15.75 -9.88 -0.59
C VAL A 242 -16.45 -9.92 -1.96
N SER A 243 -17.19 -10.98 -2.23
CA SER A 243 -17.69 -11.32 -3.56
C SER A 243 -18.53 -10.21 -4.22
N PHE A 244 -19.39 -9.55 -3.45
CA PHE A 244 -20.22 -8.46 -3.95
C PHE A 244 -19.48 -7.12 -4.12
N MET A 245 -18.21 -7.01 -3.64
CA MET A 245 -17.35 -5.83 -3.80
C MET A 245 -16.35 -5.99 -4.95
N GLU A 246 -15.98 -7.23 -5.30
CA GLU A 246 -14.90 -7.51 -6.25
C GLU A 246 -15.17 -6.87 -7.63
N GLY A 247 -14.20 -6.08 -8.11
CA GLY A 247 -14.22 -5.47 -9.44
C GLY A 247 -15.20 -4.32 -9.65
N LYS A 248 -15.87 -3.84 -8.61
CA LYS A 248 -16.93 -2.83 -8.74
C LYS A 248 -16.48 -1.44 -8.32
N ALA A 249 -16.74 -0.45 -9.19
CA ALA A 249 -16.37 0.96 -8.96
C ALA A 249 -17.12 1.58 -7.78
N GLU A 250 -18.37 1.20 -7.55
CA GLU A 250 -19.21 1.72 -6.45
C GLU A 250 -18.54 1.55 -5.07
N TRP A 251 -17.72 0.51 -4.89
CA TRP A 251 -16.98 0.26 -3.66
C TRP A 251 -15.71 1.10 -3.51
N HIS A 252 -15.51 2.07 -4.38
CA HIS A 252 -14.40 3.01 -4.18
C HIS A 252 -14.54 3.77 -2.86
N GLY A 253 -15.72 4.34 -2.61
CA GLY A 253 -15.99 5.17 -1.42
C GLY A 253 -17.32 4.83 -0.73
N ALA A 254 -17.96 3.72 -1.06
CA ALA A 254 -19.18 3.29 -0.41
C ALA A 254 -18.92 2.74 0.99
N VAL A 255 -19.90 2.95 1.88
CA VAL A 255 -19.97 2.32 3.20
C VAL A 255 -21.00 1.20 3.15
N PRO A 256 -20.69 -0.02 3.64
CA PRO A 256 -21.64 -1.12 3.62
C PRO A 256 -22.84 -0.86 4.51
N THR A 257 -24.02 -1.36 4.11
CA THR A 257 -25.16 -1.50 5.02
C THR A 257 -24.85 -2.54 6.10
N GLU A 258 -25.72 -2.70 7.09
CA GLU A 258 -25.54 -3.70 8.16
C GLU A 258 -25.51 -5.12 7.56
N GLU A 259 -26.45 -5.45 6.66
CA GLU A 259 -26.48 -6.75 5.99
C GLU A 259 -25.20 -7.01 5.14
N GLN A 260 -24.74 -5.99 4.43
CA GLN A 260 -23.51 -6.08 3.63
C GLN A 260 -22.26 -6.21 4.53
N TYR A 261 -22.25 -5.54 5.67
CA TYR A 261 -21.19 -5.65 6.66
C TYR A 261 -21.10 -7.07 7.21
N ASP A 262 -22.23 -7.65 7.67
CA ASP A 262 -22.30 -9.02 8.19
C ASP A 262 -21.92 -10.05 7.14
N ALA A 263 -22.40 -9.88 5.90
CA ALA A 263 -22.03 -10.73 4.78
C ALA A 263 -20.52 -10.68 4.48
N ALA A 264 -19.92 -9.48 4.44
CA ALA A 264 -18.50 -9.33 4.19
C ALA A 264 -17.63 -9.98 5.28
N LEU A 265 -18.01 -9.84 6.55
CA LEU A 265 -17.30 -10.47 7.66
C LEU A 265 -17.41 -12.00 7.60
N THR A 266 -18.57 -12.52 7.22
CA THR A 266 -18.78 -13.96 7.04
C THR A 266 -17.89 -14.51 5.91
N GLU A 267 -17.83 -13.85 4.75
CA GLU A 267 -16.96 -14.26 3.64
C GLU A 267 -15.47 -14.22 4.02
N LEU A 268 -15.06 -13.32 4.88
CA LEU A 268 -13.68 -13.23 5.38
C LEU A 268 -13.37 -14.19 6.54
N GLY A 269 -14.34 -15.01 6.97
CA GLY A 269 -14.16 -16.03 8.00
C GLY A 269 -14.19 -15.48 9.44
N LYS A 270 -14.83 -14.33 9.68
CA LYS A 270 -15.06 -13.84 11.04
C LYS A 270 -16.24 -14.60 11.65
N GLY A 271 -15.96 -15.64 12.38
CA GLY A 271 -16.96 -16.54 13.01
C GLY A 271 -16.49 -17.99 13.04
N GLU A 272 -15.55 -18.37 12.20
CA GLU A 272 -14.84 -19.64 12.30
C GLU A 272 -13.69 -19.50 13.30
N SER A 273 -13.97 -19.74 14.58
CA SER A 273 -12.97 -19.76 15.65
C SER A 273 -12.02 -20.95 15.47
N ASN A 274 -10.93 -20.76 14.76
CA ASN A 274 -9.77 -21.64 14.75
C ASN A 274 -8.50 -20.85 15.13
N PHE A 275 -8.54 -20.11 16.22
CA PHE A 275 -7.40 -19.29 16.69
C PHE A 275 -6.72 -19.80 17.94
N ASP A 276 -6.98 -21.05 18.39
CA ASP A 276 -6.38 -21.60 19.61
C ASP A 276 -5.00 -22.26 19.43
N HIS A 277 -4.39 -22.22 18.27
CA HIS A 277 -3.11 -22.93 18.01
C HIS A 277 -1.87 -22.04 17.84
N LEU A 278 -1.92 -20.74 18.16
CA LEU A 278 -0.75 -19.85 18.13
C LEU A 278 -0.41 -19.23 19.48
N ARG A 279 -0.69 -19.98 20.58
CA ARG A 279 -0.10 -19.74 21.89
C ARG A 279 0.82 -20.90 22.25
N THR A 280 1.99 -20.94 21.69
CA THR A 280 3.20 -21.59 22.24
C THR A 280 4.42 -20.87 21.71
#